data_368184cf77e4ece615e91acf5bf1db85
#
_entry.id   368184cf77e4ece615e91acf5bf1db85
#
_cell.length_a   1.000
_cell.length_b   1.000
_cell.length_c   1.000
_cell.angle_alpha   90.00
_cell.angle_beta   90.00
_cell.angle_gamma   90.00
#
_symmetry.space_group_name_H-M   'P 1'
#
loop_
_entity.id
_entity.type
_entity.pdbx_description
1 polymer ?
#
loop_
_entity_poly.entity_id
_entity_poly.type
_entity_poly.pdbx_seq_one_letter_code
_entity_poly.pdbx_strand_id
1 'polypeptide(L)'
;MKSTPENFELKDGRMCTIREIQVKDAEETVEYLKTVSGESDFLNSYPEEIRFSAEEEANLIKGFNESDDTLMLVVELDGRLIANGTITRFRRKKMRHRGNVALAVLKEFWNKGIGTKVLKCLEDYAKKLGLSQLELDYYSGNERGRLLYDKLGFIQVGETPNAIILKDGTRYSSIKMVKSI
;
A
#
# COMPACT_ATOMS: atom_id res chain seq x y z
N MET A 1 -19.22 -2.18 -1.49
CA MET A 1 -18.20 -2.10 -0.43
C MET A 1 -17.62 -3.48 -0.23
N LYS A 2 -16.32 -3.63 -0.40
CA LYS A 2 -15.59 -4.91 -0.38
C LYS A 2 -15.01 -5.25 1.00
N SER A 3 -14.85 -4.24 1.84
CA SER A 3 -14.32 -4.37 3.20
C SER A 3 -15.20 -3.57 4.18
N THR A 4 -15.56 -4.19 5.29
CA THR A 4 -16.27 -3.51 6.38
C THR A 4 -15.27 -2.66 7.17
N PRO A 5 -15.61 -1.41 7.54
CA PRO A 5 -14.78 -0.61 8.43
C PRO A 5 -14.50 -1.33 9.76
N GLU A 6 -13.27 -1.26 10.22
CA GLU A 6 -12.83 -1.87 11.47
C GLU A 6 -11.98 -0.90 12.28
N ASN A 7 -12.29 -0.75 13.57
CA ASN A 7 -11.48 0.02 14.49
C ASN A 7 -10.36 -0.85 15.07
N PHE A 8 -9.19 -0.26 15.23
CA PHE A 8 -8.06 -0.92 15.88
C PHE A 8 -7.20 0.10 16.64
N GLU A 9 -6.54 -0.37 17.68
CA GLU A 9 -5.68 0.43 18.51
C GLU A 9 -4.23 0.39 18.00
N LEU A 10 -3.59 1.56 17.91
CA LEU A 10 -2.16 1.67 17.69
C LEU A 10 -1.38 1.29 18.93
N LYS A 11 -0.09 0.97 18.79
CA LYS A 11 0.78 0.67 19.94
C LYS A 11 0.91 1.80 20.96
N ASP A 12 0.54 3.02 20.61
CA ASP A 12 0.54 4.19 21.48
C ASP A 12 -0.84 4.51 22.07
N GLY A 13 -1.82 3.63 21.93
CA GLY A 13 -3.16 3.73 22.51
C GLY A 13 -4.18 4.52 21.67
N ARG A 14 -3.78 5.11 20.54
CA ARG A 14 -4.72 5.85 19.68
C ARG A 14 -5.58 4.89 18.86
N MET A 15 -6.86 5.21 18.74
CA MET A 15 -7.81 4.41 17.95
C MET A 15 -7.86 4.89 16.49
N CYS A 16 -7.64 3.98 15.56
CA CYS A 16 -7.74 4.22 14.13
C CYS A 16 -8.87 3.41 13.50
N THR A 17 -9.37 3.88 12.37
CA THR A 17 -10.29 3.13 11.53
C THR A 17 -9.59 2.71 10.24
N ILE A 18 -9.61 1.41 9.92
CA ILE A 18 -9.24 0.91 8.60
C ILE A 18 -10.51 0.67 7.79
N ARG A 19 -10.57 1.17 6.58
CA ARG A 19 -11.75 1.08 5.70
C ARG A 19 -11.39 1.13 4.22
N GLU A 20 -12.31 0.69 3.37
CA GLU A 20 -12.23 0.94 1.93
C GLU A 20 -12.23 2.45 1.65
N ILE A 21 -11.39 2.89 0.72
CA ILE A 21 -11.35 4.28 0.27
C ILE A 21 -12.67 4.66 -0.40
N GLN A 22 -13.10 5.90 -0.24
CA GLN A 22 -14.33 6.45 -0.82
C GLN A 22 -14.02 7.64 -1.73
N VAL A 23 -14.89 7.90 -2.69
CA VAL A 23 -14.72 9.03 -3.63
C VAL A 23 -14.56 10.38 -2.90
N LYS A 24 -15.22 10.57 -1.77
CA LYS A 24 -15.08 11.77 -0.94
C LYS A 24 -13.68 12.00 -0.38
N ASP A 25 -12.86 10.96 -0.31
CA ASP A 25 -11.50 11.03 0.23
C ASP A 25 -10.49 11.58 -0.80
N ALA A 26 -10.92 11.87 -2.02
CA ALA A 26 -10.03 12.16 -3.15
C ALA A 26 -9.09 13.35 -2.88
N GLU A 27 -9.62 14.47 -2.37
CA GLU A 27 -8.83 15.67 -2.09
C GLU A 27 -7.77 15.38 -1.01
N GLU A 28 -8.17 14.75 0.08
CA GLU A 28 -7.27 14.36 1.15
C GLU A 28 -6.24 13.32 0.70
N THR A 29 -6.64 12.40 -0.19
CA THR A 29 -5.72 11.40 -0.76
C THR A 29 -4.60 12.06 -1.56
N VAL A 30 -4.89 13.09 -2.37
CA VAL A 30 -3.85 13.84 -3.11
C VAL A 30 -2.85 14.48 -2.15
N GLU A 31 -3.32 15.14 -1.09
CA GLU A 31 -2.44 15.76 -0.09
C GLU A 31 -1.65 14.72 0.73
N TYR A 32 -2.30 13.62 1.10
CA TYR A 32 -1.63 12.48 1.73
C TYR A 32 -0.51 11.91 0.85
N LEU A 33 -0.77 11.69 -0.45
CA LEU A 33 0.21 11.14 -1.38
C LEU A 33 1.41 12.06 -1.56
N LYS A 34 1.20 13.39 -1.67
CA LYS A 34 2.30 14.37 -1.69
C LYS A 34 3.14 14.31 -0.42
N THR A 35 2.47 14.25 0.74
CA THR A 35 3.16 14.20 2.03
C THR A 35 3.99 12.93 2.17
N VAL A 36 3.39 11.76 1.97
CA VAL A 36 4.08 10.47 2.17
C VAL A 36 5.21 10.27 1.17
N SER A 37 5.09 10.80 -0.07
CA SER A 37 6.15 10.77 -1.08
C SER A 37 7.32 11.67 -0.73
N GLY A 38 7.09 12.73 0.03
CA GLY A 38 8.17 13.61 0.55
C GLY A 38 8.88 13.04 1.77
N GLU A 39 8.27 12.09 2.46
CA GLU A 39 8.81 11.52 3.71
C GLU A 39 9.69 10.29 3.50
N SER A 40 9.73 9.73 2.29
CA SER A 40 10.40 8.46 2.02
C SER A 40 10.97 8.38 0.60
N ASP A 41 12.24 8.01 0.49
CA ASP A 41 12.91 7.70 -0.79
C ASP A 41 12.46 6.37 -1.42
N PHE A 42 11.56 5.64 -0.76
CA PHE A 42 11.14 4.29 -1.15
C PHE A 42 9.76 4.23 -1.79
N LEU A 43 9.22 5.36 -2.21
CA LEU A 43 8.03 5.46 -3.05
C LEU A 43 8.44 5.82 -4.49
N ASN A 44 7.56 5.52 -5.44
CA ASN A 44 7.89 5.62 -6.87
C ASN A 44 7.91 7.05 -7.41
N SER A 45 7.36 8.02 -6.67
CA SER A 45 7.21 9.40 -7.12
C SER A 45 7.74 10.38 -6.10
N TYR A 46 8.31 11.47 -6.58
CA TYR A 46 8.53 12.65 -5.77
C TYR A 46 7.24 13.45 -5.60
N PRO A 47 7.09 14.30 -4.54
CA PRO A 47 5.88 15.09 -4.32
C PRO A 47 5.48 15.95 -5.52
N GLU A 48 6.45 16.53 -6.23
CA GLU A 48 6.21 17.38 -7.40
C GLU A 48 5.72 16.65 -8.65
N GLU A 49 5.79 15.32 -8.65
CA GLU A 49 5.26 14.47 -9.72
C GLU A 49 3.78 14.14 -9.50
N ILE A 50 3.26 14.36 -8.28
CA ILE A 50 1.85 14.18 -7.95
C ILE A 50 1.07 15.42 -8.37
N ARG A 51 0.68 15.45 -9.66
CA ARG A 51 0.05 16.61 -10.32
C ARG A 51 -1.40 16.42 -10.65
N PHE A 52 -1.97 15.26 -10.36
CA PHE A 52 -3.38 15.01 -10.62
C PHE A 52 -4.27 15.78 -9.65
N SER A 53 -5.42 16.20 -10.16
CA SER A 53 -6.44 16.92 -9.40
C SER A 53 -7.25 15.98 -8.49
N ALA A 54 -7.98 16.56 -7.54
CA ALA A 54 -8.93 15.79 -6.73
C ALA A 54 -10.01 15.10 -7.59
N GLU A 55 -10.40 15.68 -8.74
CA GLU A 55 -11.36 15.07 -9.67
C GLU A 55 -10.75 13.82 -10.36
N GLU A 56 -9.50 13.89 -10.80
CA GLU A 56 -8.81 12.75 -11.39
C GLU A 56 -8.63 11.61 -10.36
N GLU A 57 -8.28 11.96 -9.12
CA GLU A 57 -8.19 10.98 -8.03
C GLU A 57 -9.56 10.38 -7.68
N ALA A 58 -10.63 11.19 -7.66
CA ALA A 58 -11.99 10.72 -7.45
C ALA A 58 -12.43 9.69 -8.51
N ASN A 59 -12.08 9.93 -9.78
CA ASN A 59 -12.32 9.00 -10.87
C ASN A 59 -11.51 7.69 -10.73
N LEU A 60 -10.25 7.77 -10.28
CA LEU A 60 -9.41 6.62 -10.01
C LEU A 60 -10.00 5.78 -8.85
N ILE A 61 -10.37 6.42 -7.74
CA ILE A 61 -11.01 5.78 -6.59
C ILE A 61 -12.32 5.09 -7.01
N LYS A 62 -13.14 5.76 -7.80
CA LYS A 62 -14.36 5.17 -8.35
C LYS A 62 -14.06 3.90 -9.15
N GLY A 63 -13.05 3.93 -10.02
CA GLY A 63 -12.60 2.76 -10.78
C GLY A 63 -12.14 1.61 -9.88
N PHE A 64 -11.44 1.89 -8.78
CA PHE A 64 -11.08 0.88 -7.79
C PHE A 64 -12.32 0.28 -7.10
N ASN A 65 -13.27 1.12 -6.71
CA ASN A 65 -14.48 0.68 -6.02
C ASN A 65 -15.40 -0.17 -6.91
N GLU A 66 -15.41 0.08 -8.21
CA GLU A 66 -16.17 -0.69 -9.21
C GLU A 66 -15.46 -1.97 -9.67
N SER A 67 -14.15 -2.07 -9.50
CA SER A 67 -13.33 -3.22 -9.94
C SER A 67 -13.41 -4.39 -8.96
N ASP A 68 -13.74 -5.58 -9.42
CA ASP A 68 -13.63 -6.82 -8.61
C ASP A 68 -12.19 -7.28 -8.36
N ASP A 69 -11.23 -6.71 -9.07
CA ASP A 69 -9.82 -7.12 -9.03
C ASP A 69 -8.96 -6.26 -8.10
N THR A 70 -9.49 -5.13 -7.59
CA THR A 70 -8.73 -4.18 -6.78
C THR A 70 -9.48 -3.82 -5.50
N LEU A 71 -8.75 -3.77 -4.38
CA LEU A 71 -9.19 -3.14 -3.13
C LEU A 71 -8.13 -2.13 -2.72
N MET A 72 -8.57 -0.91 -2.40
CA MET A 72 -7.75 0.09 -1.74
C MET A 72 -8.31 0.36 -0.35
N LEU A 73 -7.49 0.16 0.67
CA LEU A 73 -7.77 0.47 2.06
C LEU A 73 -7.06 1.76 2.46
N VAL A 74 -7.69 2.52 3.32
CA VAL A 74 -7.10 3.66 4.01
C VAL A 74 -7.19 3.46 5.51
N VAL A 75 -6.24 4.04 6.23
CA VAL A 75 -6.29 4.15 7.70
C VAL A 75 -6.50 5.60 8.05
N GLU A 76 -7.55 5.84 8.83
CA GLU A 76 -7.97 7.16 9.29
C GLU A 76 -7.77 7.29 10.80
N LEU A 77 -7.23 8.42 11.23
CA LEU A 77 -7.12 8.83 12.62
C LEU A 77 -7.64 10.27 12.74
N ASP A 78 -8.65 10.49 13.55
CA ASP A 78 -9.26 11.82 13.82
C ASP A 78 -9.64 12.57 12.52
N GLY A 79 -10.16 11.85 11.51
CA GLY A 79 -10.56 12.41 10.22
C GLY A 79 -9.41 12.62 9.23
N ARG A 80 -8.17 12.23 9.55
CA ARG A 80 -6.99 12.36 8.68
C ARG A 80 -6.54 11.00 8.16
N LEU A 81 -6.22 10.92 6.87
CA LEU A 81 -5.61 9.74 6.26
C LEU A 81 -4.13 9.64 6.67
N ILE A 82 -3.74 8.52 7.27
CA ILE A 82 -2.39 8.29 7.79
C ILE A 82 -1.66 7.13 7.12
N ALA A 83 -2.39 6.29 6.41
CA ALA A 83 -1.83 5.17 5.63
C ALA A 83 -2.80 4.74 4.55
N ASN A 84 -2.26 4.12 3.50
CA ASN A 84 -3.04 3.38 2.52
C ASN A 84 -2.38 2.04 2.19
N GLY A 85 -3.18 1.12 1.68
CA GLY A 85 -2.70 -0.13 1.13
C GLY A 85 -3.61 -0.61 0.02
N THR A 86 -3.03 -1.19 -1.01
CA THR A 86 -3.76 -1.72 -2.15
C THR A 86 -3.43 -3.18 -2.40
N ILE A 87 -4.41 -3.91 -2.92
CA ILE A 87 -4.20 -5.19 -3.58
C ILE A 87 -4.84 -5.14 -4.95
N THR A 88 -4.12 -5.62 -5.96
CA THR A 88 -4.63 -5.75 -7.32
C THR A 88 -4.37 -7.17 -7.82
N ARG A 89 -5.46 -7.90 -8.15
CA ARG A 89 -5.38 -9.21 -8.76
C ARG A 89 -4.94 -9.10 -10.23
N PHE A 90 -4.07 -9.99 -10.68
CA PHE A 90 -3.71 -10.05 -12.10
C PHE A 90 -4.89 -10.54 -12.96
N ARG A 91 -5.20 -9.81 -14.04
CA ARG A 91 -6.42 -10.04 -14.85
C ARG A 91 -6.33 -11.25 -15.80
N ARG A 92 -5.12 -11.62 -16.24
CA ARG A 92 -4.95 -12.73 -17.19
C ARG A 92 -5.27 -14.07 -16.53
N LYS A 93 -6.06 -14.92 -17.18
CA LYS A 93 -6.57 -16.20 -16.62
C LYS A 93 -5.49 -17.06 -15.95
N LYS A 94 -4.31 -17.20 -16.58
CA LYS A 94 -3.18 -17.98 -16.04
C LYS A 94 -2.51 -17.32 -14.81
N MET A 95 -2.82 -16.07 -14.51
CA MET A 95 -2.19 -15.28 -13.44
C MET A 95 -3.19 -14.89 -12.34
N ARG A 96 -4.48 -15.22 -12.49
CA ARG A 96 -5.55 -14.75 -11.58
C ARG A 96 -5.46 -15.28 -10.16
N HIS A 97 -4.61 -16.27 -9.91
CA HIS A 97 -4.32 -16.80 -8.58
C HIS A 97 -3.33 -15.91 -7.80
N ARG A 98 -2.84 -14.84 -8.40
CA ARG A 98 -1.82 -13.93 -7.85
C ARG A 98 -2.37 -12.51 -7.69
N GLY A 99 -1.90 -11.80 -6.66
CA GLY A 99 -2.20 -10.38 -6.45
C GLY A 99 -0.96 -9.60 -6.03
N ASN A 100 -0.83 -8.37 -6.53
CA ASN A 100 0.21 -7.44 -6.11
C ASN A 100 -0.33 -6.58 -4.95
N VAL A 101 0.46 -6.40 -3.90
CA VAL A 101 0.15 -5.54 -2.77
C VAL A 101 1.13 -4.38 -2.66
N ALA A 102 0.63 -3.22 -2.25
CA ALA A 102 1.42 -2.04 -1.95
C ALA A 102 0.95 -1.39 -0.65
N LEU A 103 1.84 -0.66 0.02
CA LEU A 103 1.60 -0.01 1.30
C LEU A 103 2.40 1.27 1.41
N ALA A 104 1.77 2.33 1.91
CA ALA A 104 2.45 3.53 2.38
C ALA A 104 1.86 3.98 3.73
N VAL A 105 2.73 4.51 4.61
CA VAL A 105 2.37 4.99 5.94
C VAL A 105 3.14 6.28 6.20
N LEU A 106 2.47 7.33 6.67
CA LEU A 106 3.12 8.58 7.07
C LEU A 106 4.20 8.33 8.14
N LYS A 107 5.30 9.05 8.05
CA LYS A 107 6.52 8.84 8.86
C LYS A 107 6.25 8.88 10.37
N GLU A 108 5.43 9.79 10.83
CA GLU A 108 5.06 9.93 12.25
C GLU A 108 4.31 8.71 12.82
N PHE A 109 3.76 7.85 11.94
CA PHE A 109 3.02 6.64 12.31
C PHE A 109 3.80 5.34 12.07
N TRP A 110 5.09 5.43 11.73
CA TRP A 110 5.92 4.24 11.57
C TRP A 110 6.08 3.47 12.89
N ASN A 111 6.24 2.15 12.80
CA ASN A 111 6.44 1.22 13.92
C ASN A 111 5.24 1.11 14.91
N LYS A 112 4.07 1.68 14.57
CA LYS A 112 2.86 1.65 15.41
C LYS A 112 1.91 0.49 15.10
N GLY A 113 2.29 -0.44 14.22
CA GLY A 113 1.50 -1.63 13.88
C GLY A 113 0.62 -1.51 12.64
N ILE A 114 0.48 -0.30 12.05
CA ILE A 114 -0.38 -0.01 10.91
C ILE A 114 -0.07 -0.91 9.71
N GLY A 115 1.20 -0.99 9.29
CA GLY A 115 1.58 -1.81 8.13
C GLY A 115 1.20 -3.27 8.28
N THR A 116 1.38 -3.84 9.49
CA THR A 116 0.95 -5.21 9.78
C THR A 116 -0.58 -5.36 9.66
N LYS A 117 -1.34 -4.41 10.19
CA LYS A 117 -2.82 -4.43 10.13
C LYS A 117 -3.31 -4.36 8.70
N VAL A 118 -2.81 -3.39 7.92
CA VAL A 118 -3.20 -3.19 6.52
C VAL A 118 -2.90 -4.45 5.68
N LEU A 119 -1.68 -4.98 5.75
CA LEU A 119 -1.29 -6.16 4.96
C LEU A 119 -2.10 -7.41 5.33
N LYS A 120 -2.47 -7.59 6.61
CA LYS A 120 -3.37 -8.68 7.02
C LYS A 120 -4.78 -8.52 6.43
N CYS A 121 -5.34 -7.31 6.46
CA CYS A 121 -6.65 -7.06 5.85
C CYS A 121 -6.64 -7.28 4.32
N LEU A 122 -5.54 -6.92 3.63
CA LEU A 122 -5.38 -7.19 2.21
C LEU A 122 -5.23 -8.70 1.94
N GLU A 123 -4.50 -9.43 2.79
CA GLU A 123 -4.39 -10.90 2.69
C GLU A 123 -5.73 -11.59 2.89
N ASP A 124 -6.52 -11.16 3.89
CA ASP A 124 -7.86 -11.72 4.12
C ASP A 124 -8.80 -11.48 2.93
N TYR A 125 -8.70 -10.31 2.30
CA TYR A 125 -9.42 -10.03 1.06
C TYR A 125 -8.94 -10.91 -0.10
N ALA A 126 -7.61 -11.09 -0.25
CA ALA A 126 -7.03 -11.97 -1.26
C ALA A 126 -7.55 -13.41 -1.15
N LYS A 127 -7.63 -13.95 0.07
CA LYS A 127 -8.19 -15.28 0.35
C LYS A 127 -9.66 -15.36 -0.07
N LYS A 128 -10.47 -14.34 0.20
CA LYS A 128 -11.87 -14.26 -0.24
C LYS A 128 -12.01 -14.25 -1.77
N LEU A 129 -11.02 -13.67 -2.48
CA LEU A 129 -10.96 -13.72 -3.96
C LEU A 129 -10.43 -15.04 -4.52
N GLY A 130 -10.01 -15.98 -3.67
CA GLY A 130 -9.41 -17.25 -4.09
C GLY A 130 -7.98 -17.10 -4.63
N LEU A 131 -7.23 -16.08 -4.20
CA LEU A 131 -5.82 -15.99 -4.52
C LEU A 131 -5.03 -16.97 -3.66
N SER A 132 -3.95 -17.50 -4.23
CA SER A 132 -3.01 -18.39 -3.53
C SER A 132 -1.61 -17.78 -3.38
N GLN A 133 -1.37 -16.58 -3.94
CA GLN A 133 -0.07 -15.90 -3.88
C GLN A 133 -0.23 -14.39 -3.84
N LEU A 134 0.50 -13.76 -2.93
CA LEU A 134 0.72 -12.31 -2.89
C LEU A 134 2.13 -11.98 -3.35
N GLU A 135 2.28 -10.84 -4.03
CA GLU A 135 3.56 -10.30 -4.50
C GLU A 135 3.68 -8.85 -4.10
N LEU A 136 4.90 -8.43 -3.87
CA LEU A 136 5.26 -7.02 -3.70
C LEU A 136 6.69 -6.77 -4.18
N ASP A 137 6.99 -5.52 -4.45
CA ASP A 137 8.34 -5.04 -4.66
C ASP A 137 8.65 -3.93 -3.64
N TYR A 138 9.89 -3.90 -3.14
CA TYR A 138 10.39 -2.81 -2.29
C TYR A 138 11.82 -2.45 -2.69
N TYR A 139 12.28 -1.26 -2.32
CA TYR A 139 13.65 -0.83 -2.62
C TYR A 139 14.62 -1.21 -1.51
N SER A 140 15.82 -1.69 -1.89
CA SER A 140 16.81 -2.34 -1.01
C SER A 140 17.26 -1.50 0.20
N GLY A 141 17.11 -0.17 0.17
CA GLY A 141 17.35 0.70 1.33
C GLY A 141 16.24 0.70 2.38
N ASN A 142 15.07 0.13 2.08
CA ASN A 142 13.92 0.14 2.98
C ASN A 142 13.95 -1.03 3.96
N GLU A 143 14.89 -0.98 4.91
CA GLU A 143 15.07 -2.02 5.93
C GLU A 143 13.80 -2.26 6.77
N ARG A 144 13.07 -1.19 7.10
CA ARG A 144 11.80 -1.31 7.84
C ARG A 144 10.72 -2.07 7.04
N GLY A 145 10.62 -1.80 5.74
CA GLY A 145 9.73 -2.54 4.84
C GLY A 145 10.13 -4.01 4.79
N ARG A 146 11.43 -4.30 4.60
CA ARG A 146 11.98 -5.67 4.59
C ARG A 146 11.57 -6.43 5.85
N LEU A 147 11.85 -5.89 7.04
CA LEU A 147 11.50 -6.52 8.31
C LEU A 147 9.99 -6.78 8.49
N LEU A 148 9.15 -5.86 7.99
CA LEU A 148 7.71 -6.04 8.00
C LEU A 148 7.28 -7.22 7.12
N TYR A 149 7.80 -7.29 5.89
CA TYR A 149 7.46 -8.33 4.92
C TYR A 149 7.97 -9.70 5.36
N ASP A 150 9.22 -9.79 5.84
CA ASP A 150 9.81 -11.01 6.41
C ASP A 150 8.95 -11.54 7.56
N LYS A 151 8.56 -10.66 8.50
CA LYS A 151 7.70 -11.01 9.63
C LYS A 151 6.33 -11.55 9.19
N LEU A 152 5.80 -11.08 8.06
CA LEU A 152 4.52 -11.52 7.52
C LEU A 152 4.64 -12.74 6.60
N GLY A 153 5.83 -13.31 6.45
CA GLY A 153 6.08 -14.54 5.72
C GLY A 153 6.28 -14.36 4.21
N PHE A 154 6.60 -13.14 3.76
CA PHE A 154 7.09 -12.95 2.41
C PHE A 154 8.53 -13.41 2.29
N ILE A 155 8.89 -13.99 1.15
CA ILE A 155 10.24 -14.44 0.81
C ILE A 155 10.75 -13.72 -0.43
N GLN A 156 12.02 -13.36 -0.45
CA GLN A 156 12.66 -12.76 -1.63
C GLN A 156 12.80 -13.79 -2.73
N VAL A 157 12.42 -13.42 -3.95
CA VAL A 157 12.49 -14.29 -5.15
C VAL A 157 13.24 -13.66 -6.31
N GLY A 158 13.58 -12.37 -6.22
CA GLY A 158 14.31 -11.69 -7.29
C GLY A 158 14.81 -10.31 -6.89
N GLU A 159 15.69 -9.78 -7.71
CA GLU A 159 16.26 -8.44 -7.59
C GLU A 159 16.48 -7.83 -8.97
N THR A 160 16.15 -6.55 -9.12
CA THR A 160 16.53 -5.72 -10.27
C THR A 160 17.52 -4.68 -9.79
N PRO A 161 18.81 -4.79 -10.14
CA PRO A 161 19.82 -3.81 -9.73
C PRO A 161 19.55 -2.42 -10.30
N ASN A 162 19.90 -1.37 -9.54
CA ASN A 162 19.77 0.03 -9.95
C ASN A 162 18.36 0.39 -10.47
N ALA A 163 17.32 -0.13 -9.83
CA ALA A 163 15.94 0.06 -10.25
C ALA A 163 15.47 1.52 -10.11
N ILE A 164 16.01 2.24 -9.12
CA ILE A 164 15.83 3.70 -8.99
C ILE A 164 17.16 4.40 -8.72
N ILE A 165 17.21 5.67 -9.12
CA ILE A 165 18.33 6.60 -8.84
C ILE A 165 17.70 7.84 -8.23
N LEU A 166 18.12 8.17 -7.00
CA LEU A 166 17.67 9.39 -6.33
C LEU A 166 18.35 10.63 -6.91
N LYS A 167 17.82 11.82 -6.58
CA LYS A 167 18.37 13.12 -7.03
C LYS A 167 19.84 13.35 -6.63
N ASP A 168 20.28 12.76 -5.52
CA ASP A 168 21.66 12.81 -5.03
C ASP A 168 22.58 11.76 -5.68
N GLY A 169 22.04 10.92 -6.57
CA GLY A 169 22.75 9.84 -7.25
C GLY A 169 22.75 8.51 -6.50
N THR A 170 22.16 8.41 -5.31
CA THR A 170 21.98 7.15 -4.58
C THR A 170 21.15 6.19 -5.41
N ARG A 171 21.56 4.92 -5.42
CA ARG A 171 20.92 3.87 -6.22
C ARG A 171 20.38 2.78 -5.33
N TYR A 172 19.16 2.33 -5.61
CA TYR A 172 18.56 1.19 -4.94
C TYR A 172 18.12 0.15 -5.95
N SER A 173 18.27 -1.13 -5.56
CA SER A 173 17.67 -2.26 -6.26
C SER A 173 16.18 -2.37 -5.92
N SER A 174 15.37 -2.86 -6.85
CA SER A 174 14.02 -3.35 -6.55
C SER A 174 14.10 -4.82 -6.17
N ILE A 175 13.61 -5.13 -4.98
CA ILE A 175 13.58 -6.48 -4.40
C ILE A 175 12.16 -7.02 -4.53
N LYS A 176 12.01 -8.13 -5.26
CA LYS A 176 10.72 -8.81 -5.41
C LYS A 176 10.54 -9.84 -4.30
N MET A 177 9.39 -9.77 -3.63
CA MET A 177 8.99 -10.75 -2.62
C MET A 177 7.66 -11.40 -2.97
N VAL A 178 7.48 -12.65 -2.55
CA VAL A 178 6.24 -13.41 -2.70
C VAL A 178 5.85 -14.07 -1.38
N LYS A 179 4.56 -14.29 -1.21
CA LYS A 179 3.98 -15.05 -0.10
C LYS A 179 2.90 -15.98 -0.64
N SER A 180 2.97 -17.28 -0.32
CA SER A 180 1.85 -18.21 -0.49
C SER A 180 0.82 -17.99 0.62
N ILE A 181 -0.49 -18.00 0.27
CA ILE A 181 -1.58 -17.72 1.22
C ILE A 181 -2.68 -18.77 1.14
#